data_a9976c15b250b441817ac80baff6bc2a
#
_entry.id   a9976c15b250b441817ac80baff6bc2a
#
_cell.length_a   1.000
_cell.length_b   1.000
_cell.length_c   1.000
_cell.angle_alpha   90.00
_cell.angle_beta   90.00
_cell.angle_gamma   90.00
#
_symmetry.space_group_name_H-M   'P 1'
#
loop_
_entity.id
_entity.type
_entity.pdbx_description
1 polymer ?
#
loop_
_entity_poly.entity_id
_entity_poly.type
_entity_poly.pdbx_seq_one_letter_code
_entity_poly.pdbx_strand_id
1 'polypeptide(L)'
;MKIEIKPYDDSFVAVSFPEGFNTDLLNSVRKIPKRIWNNDEKIWLVPNTQETLDQLKMNVYNTGLFNVNDEIPDEEQTPLLPEDSTRRMLEILKAKNYSQKTCEVYKKWVEAFLLKYNHRNNLGQKEINDFLTELAVKKHVSPSTQNQALASLLFYFRFVKNENPVELASVIHAKKKERIPVVFSRQEVVSVINNLIGSKKLAAELMYGTGMRLNEVLALRILDVNFDMNEIIVRHGKGDKDRHVMLPQKLVPKIKEQIEAVRKIHQKDLEDGWGKVAMPNQLDKKYPTAAKEFKWQWLFPQA
;
A
#
# COMPACT_ATOMS: atom_id res chain seq x y z
N MET A 1 -37.87 -15.52 -7.13
CA MET A 1 -38.25 -15.89 -5.76
C MET A 1 -37.52 -15.01 -4.80
N LYS A 2 -38.21 -14.42 -3.85
CA LYS A 2 -37.69 -13.41 -2.93
C LYS A 2 -37.63 -13.97 -1.52
N ILE A 3 -36.49 -13.79 -0.82
CA ILE A 3 -36.34 -14.00 0.61
C ILE A 3 -36.31 -12.64 1.28
N GLU A 4 -37.13 -12.43 2.29
CA GLU A 4 -37.09 -11.21 3.10
C GLU A 4 -36.52 -11.52 4.46
N ILE A 5 -35.58 -10.66 4.90
CA ILE A 5 -34.97 -10.74 6.22
C ILE A 5 -35.26 -9.40 6.90
N LYS A 6 -35.96 -9.44 8.05
CA LYS A 6 -36.31 -8.26 8.81
C LYS A 6 -35.91 -8.42 10.27
N PRO A 7 -35.49 -7.35 10.95
CA PRO A 7 -35.34 -7.40 12.42
C PRO A 7 -36.65 -7.84 13.06
N TYR A 8 -36.59 -8.77 14.03
CA TYR A 8 -37.76 -9.23 14.79
C TYR A 8 -37.69 -8.72 16.23
N ASP A 9 -36.58 -8.98 16.89
CA ASP A 9 -36.26 -8.45 18.21
C ASP A 9 -34.72 -8.39 18.38
N ASP A 10 -34.24 -8.03 19.57
CA ASP A 10 -32.79 -7.91 19.86
C ASP A 10 -32.05 -9.24 19.69
N SER A 11 -32.72 -10.37 19.77
CA SER A 11 -32.13 -11.72 19.75
C SER A 11 -32.34 -12.47 18.44
N PHE A 12 -33.34 -12.08 17.63
CA PHE A 12 -33.76 -12.80 16.44
C PHE A 12 -34.03 -11.91 15.24
N VAL A 13 -33.83 -12.49 14.07
CA VAL A 13 -34.18 -11.90 12.75
C VAL A 13 -35.24 -12.80 12.12
N ALA A 14 -36.26 -12.19 11.55
CA ALA A 14 -37.35 -12.89 10.85
C ALA A 14 -36.94 -13.15 9.39
N VAL A 15 -37.08 -14.38 8.92
CA VAL A 15 -36.85 -14.79 7.54
C VAL A 15 -38.17 -15.29 6.95
N SER A 16 -38.62 -14.65 5.87
CA SER A 16 -39.86 -14.96 5.17
C SER A 16 -39.68 -15.16 3.67
N PHE A 17 -40.65 -15.81 3.04
CA PHE A 17 -40.66 -16.11 1.60
C PHE A 17 -41.96 -15.60 0.98
N PRO A 18 -42.08 -14.29 0.69
CA PRO A 18 -43.34 -13.65 0.24
C PRO A 18 -43.87 -14.18 -1.08
N GLU A 19 -43.00 -14.63 -1.97
CA GLU A 19 -43.36 -15.18 -3.29
C GLU A 19 -43.44 -16.72 -3.32
N GLY A 20 -43.51 -17.37 -2.15
CA GLY A 20 -43.41 -18.81 -2.02
C GLY A 20 -41.98 -19.29 -1.81
N PHE A 21 -41.83 -20.56 -1.46
CA PHE A 21 -40.50 -21.17 -1.22
C PHE A 21 -40.30 -22.39 -2.11
N ASN A 22 -39.04 -22.64 -2.43
CA ASN A 22 -38.61 -23.94 -2.93
C ASN A 22 -37.82 -24.71 -1.85
N THR A 23 -37.61 -26.00 -2.12
CA THR A 23 -36.93 -26.89 -1.17
C THR A 23 -35.51 -26.44 -0.83
N ASP A 24 -34.79 -25.82 -1.78
CA ASP A 24 -33.40 -25.43 -1.59
C ASP A 24 -33.28 -24.19 -0.70
N LEU A 25 -34.15 -23.19 -0.91
CA LEU A 25 -34.24 -22.01 -0.03
C LEU A 25 -34.66 -22.39 1.38
N LEU A 26 -35.65 -23.28 1.52
CA LEU A 26 -36.08 -23.77 2.82
C LEU A 26 -34.94 -24.53 3.54
N ASN A 27 -34.19 -25.34 2.80
CA ASN A 27 -33.05 -26.06 3.33
C ASN A 27 -31.89 -25.13 3.74
N SER A 28 -31.75 -23.99 3.07
CA SER A 28 -30.75 -22.98 3.44
C SER A 28 -31.02 -22.41 4.85
N VAL A 29 -32.27 -22.10 5.17
CA VAL A 29 -32.67 -21.68 6.51
C VAL A 29 -32.60 -22.82 7.50
N ARG A 30 -32.99 -24.04 7.09
CA ARG A 30 -32.97 -25.24 7.98
C ARG A 30 -31.55 -25.65 8.40
N LYS A 31 -30.52 -25.22 7.72
CA LYS A 31 -29.12 -25.46 8.11
C LYS A 31 -28.66 -24.56 9.25
N ILE A 32 -29.39 -23.48 9.55
CA ILE A 32 -29.02 -22.56 10.62
C ILE A 32 -29.32 -23.19 11.99
N PRO A 33 -28.37 -23.26 12.90
CA PRO A 33 -28.61 -23.75 14.26
C PRO A 33 -29.51 -22.80 15.09
N LYS A 34 -30.22 -23.34 16.06
CA LYS A 34 -31.11 -22.58 16.98
C LYS A 34 -32.21 -21.76 16.29
N ARG A 35 -32.56 -22.09 15.04
CA ARG A 35 -33.71 -21.50 14.36
C ARG A 35 -35.05 -21.94 15.02
N ILE A 36 -36.03 -21.06 14.96
CA ILE A 36 -37.39 -21.31 15.48
C ILE A 36 -38.40 -21.05 14.37
N TRP A 37 -39.40 -21.89 14.21
CA TRP A 37 -40.52 -21.64 13.30
C TRP A 37 -41.66 -20.97 14.07
N ASN A 38 -42.03 -19.75 13.64
CA ASN A 38 -43.23 -19.10 14.15
C ASN A 38 -44.42 -19.45 13.25
N ASN A 39 -45.34 -20.24 13.79
CA ASN A 39 -46.48 -20.77 13.04
C ASN A 39 -47.59 -19.72 12.81
N ASP A 40 -47.69 -18.73 13.68
CA ASP A 40 -48.71 -17.67 13.60
C ASP A 40 -48.42 -16.68 12.51
N GLU A 41 -47.15 -16.26 12.39
CA GLU A 41 -46.69 -15.32 11.39
C GLU A 41 -46.10 -15.99 10.13
N LYS A 42 -45.94 -17.32 10.14
CA LYS A 42 -45.37 -18.13 9.06
C LYS A 42 -43.97 -17.67 8.63
N ILE A 43 -43.11 -17.37 9.60
CA ILE A 43 -41.73 -16.91 9.44
C ILE A 43 -40.77 -17.83 10.19
N TRP A 44 -39.51 -17.84 9.72
CA TRP A 44 -38.40 -18.44 10.45
C TRP A 44 -37.73 -17.37 11.29
N LEU A 45 -37.51 -17.63 12.57
CA LEU A 45 -36.68 -16.81 13.44
C LEU A 45 -35.28 -17.44 13.51
N VAL A 46 -34.29 -16.68 13.20
CA VAL A 46 -32.87 -17.10 13.27
C VAL A 46 -32.11 -16.15 14.21
N PRO A 47 -31.12 -16.64 14.98
CA PRO A 47 -30.39 -15.80 15.91
C PRO A 47 -29.77 -14.57 15.22
N ASN A 48 -29.91 -13.41 15.82
CA ASN A 48 -29.37 -12.15 15.34
C ASN A 48 -27.88 -12.05 15.72
N THR A 49 -27.03 -12.88 15.09
CA THR A 49 -25.58 -12.84 15.25
C THR A 49 -24.92 -12.75 13.88
N GLN A 50 -23.80 -12.04 13.80
CA GLN A 50 -23.07 -11.86 12.54
C GLN A 50 -22.72 -13.20 11.89
N GLU A 51 -22.31 -14.18 12.68
CA GLU A 51 -21.99 -15.53 12.21
C GLU A 51 -23.21 -16.23 11.56
N THR A 52 -24.38 -16.11 12.18
CA THR A 52 -25.64 -16.69 11.67
C THR A 52 -26.08 -16.01 10.37
N LEU A 53 -25.98 -14.69 10.28
CA LEU A 53 -26.33 -13.92 9.09
C LEU A 53 -25.39 -14.25 7.92
N ASP A 54 -24.10 -14.35 8.17
CA ASP A 54 -23.13 -14.73 7.14
C ASP A 54 -23.34 -16.18 6.67
N GLN A 55 -23.65 -17.08 7.58
CA GLN A 55 -23.98 -18.48 7.23
C GLN A 55 -25.28 -18.57 6.42
N LEU A 56 -26.29 -17.78 6.76
CA LEU A 56 -27.54 -17.71 5.99
C LEU A 56 -27.28 -17.16 4.58
N LYS A 57 -26.51 -16.08 4.46
CA LYS A 57 -26.10 -15.51 3.17
C LYS A 57 -25.37 -16.54 2.30
N MET A 58 -24.37 -17.22 2.86
CA MET A 58 -23.65 -18.29 2.14
C MET A 58 -24.55 -19.44 1.71
N ASN A 59 -25.43 -19.89 2.59
CA ASN A 59 -26.35 -20.99 2.28
C ASN A 59 -27.32 -20.63 1.15
N VAL A 60 -27.81 -19.39 1.13
CA VAL A 60 -28.71 -18.87 0.10
C VAL A 60 -27.98 -18.67 -1.23
N TYR A 61 -26.79 -18.07 -1.20
CA TYR A 61 -25.94 -17.86 -2.36
C TYR A 61 -25.60 -19.17 -3.09
N ASN A 62 -25.34 -20.25 -2.34
CA ASN A 62 -25.03 -21.57 -2.89
C ASN A 62 -26.22 -22.25 -3.59
N THR A 63 -27.43 -21.72 -3.47
CA THR A 63 -28.61 -22.24 -4.21
C THR A 63 -28.66 -21.79 -5.67
N GLY A 64 -27.87 -20.78 -6.06
CA GLY A 64 -27.84 -20.22 -7.41
C GLY A 64 -29.13 -19.50 -7.85
N LEU A 65 -30.09 -19.29 -6.94
CA LEU A 65 -31.43 -18.77 -7.23
C LEU A 65 -31.60 -17.26 -6.98
N PHE A 66 -30.51 -16.55 -6.67
CA PHE A 66 -30.57 -15.14 -6.27
C PHE A 66 -29.84 -14.18 -7.20
N ASN A 67 -30.60 -13.17 -7.69
CA ASN A 67 -30.05 -11.83 -7.97
C ASN A 67 -30.13 -11.02 -6.66
N VAL A 68 -28.98 -10.67 -6.12
CA VAL A 68 -28.87 -9.84 -4.93
C VAL A 68 -29.24 -8.40 -5.30
N ASN A 69 -30.52 -8.11 -5.30
CA ASN A 69 -31.05 -6.73 -5.38
C ASN A 69 -32.04 -6.45 -4.24
N ASP A 70 -31.97 -7.18 -3.16
CA ASP A 70 -32.80 -6.87 -1.99
C ASP A 70 -31.90 -6.36 -0.87
N GLU A 71 -32.14 -5.09 -0.56
CA GLU A 71 -31.67 -4.36 0.58
C GLU A 71 -31.91 -5.19 1.86
N ILE A 72 -30.90 -5.96 2.26
CA ILE A 72 -30.69 -6.17 3.68
C ILE A 72 -30.47 -4.75 4.17
N PRO A 73 -31.23 -4.21 5.13
CA PRO A 73 -30.86 -2.96 5.73
C PRO A 73 -29.40 -3.14 6.11
N ASP A 74 -28.50 -2.47 5.40
CA ASP A 74 -27.15 -2.29 5.91
C ASP A 74 -27.39 -1.85 7.34
N GLU A 75 -26.90 -2.63 8.34
CA GLU A 75 -26.56 -2.00 9.58
C GLU A 75 -25.98 -0.67 9.15
N GLU A 76 -26.61 0.44 9.54
CA GLU A 76 -26.04 1.76 9.34
C GLU A 76 -24.58 1.60 9.73
N GLN A 77 -23.72 1.36 8.73
CA GLN A 77 -22.29 1.35 8.98
C GLN A 77 -22.08 2.71 9.56
N THR A 78 -21.96 2.74 10.86
CA THR A 78 -21.65 3.97 11.61
C THR A 78 -20.57 4.62 10.77
N PRO A 79 -20.79 5.82 10.18
CA PRO A 79 -19.88 6.37 9.21
C PRO A 79 -18.51 6.27 9.81
N LEU A 80 -17.63 5.43 9.22
CA LEU A 80 -16.27 5.31 9.72
C LEU A 80 -15.73 6.72 9.74
N LEU A 81 -15.40 7.21 10.93
CA LEU A 81 -14.78 8.51 11.06
C LEU A 81 -13.64 8.56 10.03
N PRO A 82 -13.41 9.67 9.36
CA PRO A 82 -12.38 9.78 8.31
C PRO A 82 -11.04 9.21 8.72
N GLU A 83 -10.68 9.40 9.98
CA GLU A 83 -9.50 8.83 10.60
C GLU A 83 -9.51 7.30 10.64
N ASP A 84 -10.67 6.67 10.85
CA ASP A 84 -10.80 5.22 10.87
C ASP A 84 -10.70 4.62 9.47
N SER A 85 -11.28 5.27 8.47
CA SER A 85 -11.18 4.84 7.07
C SER A 85 -9.74 4.89 6.55
N THR A 86 -9.02 5.96 6.83
CA THR A 86 -7.62 6.11 6.42
C THR A 86 -6.70 5.21 7.23
N ARG A 87 -6.98 4.98 8.52
CA ARG A 87 -6.27 4.03 9.37
C ARG A 87 -6.40 2.61 8.80
N ARG A 88 -7.63 2.15 8.52
CA ARG A 88 -7.87 0.83 7.92
C ARG A 88 -7.16 0.67 6.58
N MET A 89 -7.17 1.70 5.73
CA MET A 89 -6.42 1.68 4.47
C MET A 89 -4.92 1.50 4.71
N LEU A 90 -4.33 2.22 5.67
CA LEU A 90 -2.91 2.09 6.01
C LEU A 90 -2.56 0.69 6.53
N GLU A 91 -3.42 0.08 7.34
CA GLU A 91 -3.24 -1.29 7.82
C GLU A 91 -3.22 -2.28 6.65
N ILE A 92 -4.16 -2.15 5.70
CA ILE A 92 -4.21 -3.00 4.51
C ILE A 92 -2.99 -2.80 3.61
N LEU A 93 -2.56 -1.54 3.40
CA LEU A 93 -1.35 -1.23 2.63
C LEU A 93 -0.10 -1.87 3.25
N LYS A 94 0.04 -1.77 4.58
CA LYS A 94 1.15 -2.40 5.32
C LYS A 94 1.08 -3.93 5.24
N ALA A 95 -0.10 -4.53 5.41
CA ALA A 95 -0.29 -5.97 5.28
C ALA A 95 0.06 -6.49 3.86
N LYS A 96 -0.12 -5.64 2.84
CA LYS A 96 0.27 -5.91 1.45
C LYS A 96 1.73 -5.51 1.13
N ASN A 97 2.54 -5.16 2.13
CA ASN A 97 3.94 -4.76 1.99
C ASN A 97 4.19 -3.56 1.05
N TYR A 98 3.26 -2.59 1.02
CA TYR A 98 3.52 -1.33 0.31
C TYR A 98 4.58 -0.51 1.03
N SER A 99 5.42 0.21 0.25
CA SER A 99 6.43 1.10 0.82
C SER A 99 5.81 2.20 1.68
N GLN A 100 6.51 2.65 2.71
CA GLN A 100 6.09 3.74 3.59
C GLN A 100 5.69 4.99 2.77
N LYS A 101 6.48 5.35 1.77
CA LYS A 101 6.21 6.48 0.87
C LYS A 101 4.90 6.30 0.08
N THR A 102 4.60 5.08 -0.37
CA THR A 102 3.33 4.79 -1.04
C THR A 102 2.15 4.93 -0.08
N CYS A 103 2.30 4.44 1.15
CA CYS A 103 1.28 4.59 2.19
C CYS A 103 0.95 6.07 2.46
N GLU A 104 1.98 6.92 2.60
CA GLU A 104 1.82 8.36 2.84
C GLU A 104 1.14 9.07 1.66
N VAL A 105 1.52 8.73 0.43
CA VAL A 105 0.92 9.31 -0.77
C VAL A 105 -0.55 8.89 -0.92
N TYR A 106 -0.85 7.61 -0.71
CA TYR A 106 -2.23 7.11 -0.80
C TYR A 106 -3.10 7.76 0.28
N LYS A 107 -2.61 7.82 1.51
CA LYS A 107 -3.28 8.50 2.61
C LYS A 107 -3.62 9.94 2.23
N LYS A 108 -2.62 10.72 1.78
CA LYS A 108 -2.80 12.12 1.38
C LYS A 108 -3.89 12.33 0.33
N TRP A 109 -3.95 11.47 -0.71
CA TRP A 109 -4.95 11.61 -1.76
C TRP A 109 -6.33 11.24 -1.29
N VAL A 110 -6.48 10.18 -0.50
CA VAL A 110 -7.77 9.76 0.05
C VAL A 110 -8.29 10.78 1.05
N GLU A 111 -7.45 11.31 1.94
CA GLU A 111 -7.83 12.40 2.86
C GLU A 111 -8.30 13.65 2.11
N ALA A 112 -7.56 14.08 1.07
CA ALA A 112 -7.96 15.22 0.25
C ALA A 112 -9.30 15.02 -0.45
N PHE A 113 -9.58 13.79 -0.91
CA PHE A 113 -10.85 13.42 -1.52
C PHE A 113 -11.98 13.43 -0.50
N LEU A 114 -11.82 12.76 0.62
CA LEU A 114 -12.83 12.67 1.68
C LEU A 114 -13.18 14.06 2.26
N LEU A 115 -12.18 14.89 2.52
CA LEU A 115 -12.36 16.27 2.97
C LEU A 115 -13.18 17.10 1.97
N LYS A 116 -12.89 16.98 0.68
CA LYS A 116 -13.64 17.72 -0.35
C LYS A 116 -15.14 17.43 -0.33
N TYR A 117 -15.51 16.20 -0.05
CA TYR A 117 -16.91 15.77 -0.04
C TYR A 117 -17.52 15.66 1.36
N ASN A 118 -16.92 16.32 2.37
CA ASN A 118 -17.39 16.34 3.76
C ASN A 118 -17.71 14.93 4.29
N HIS A 119 -16.89 13.94 3.91
CA HIS A 119 -17.00 12.56 4.36
C HIS A 119 -18.35 11.88 4.13
N ARG A 120 -19.03 12.23 3.05
CA ARG A 120 -20.31 11.60 2.68
C ARG A 120 -20.12 10.09 2.46
N ASN A 121 -21.14 9.30 2.81
CA ASN A 121 -21.09 7.85 2.63
C ASN A 121 -21.25 7.41 1.17
N ASN A 122 -22.09 8.09 0.40
CA ASN A 122 -22.40 7.74 -0.98
C ASN A 122 -21.46 8.49 -1.95
N LEU A 123 -20.17 8.16 -1.89
CA LEU A 123 -19.16 8.63 -2.84
C LEU A 123 -18.89 7.53 -3.85
N GLY A 124 -18.93 7.85 -5.12
CA GLY A 124 -18.75 6.87 -6.19
C GLY A 124 -17.96 7.41 -7.37
N GLN A 125 -18.17 6.81 -8.52
CA GLN A 125 -17.49 7.13 -9.77
C GLN A 125 -17.61 8.61 -10.17
N LYS A 126 -18.78 9.23 -9.96
CA LYS A 126 -19.01 10.63 -10.31
C LYS A 126 -18.07 11.54 -9.52
N GLU A 127 -18.02 11.36 -8.20
CA GLU A 127 -17.19 12.17 -7.31
C GLU A 127 -15.69 11.95 -7.60
N ILE A 128 -15.29 10.72 -7.93
CA ILE A 128 -13.91 10.42 -8.37
C ILE A 128 -13.57 11.20 -9.64
N ASN A 129 -14.45 11.15 -10.66
CA ASN A 129 -14.25 11.87 -11.93
C ASN A 129 -14.20 13.38 -11.72
N ASP A 130 -15.10 13.93 -10.90
CA ASP A 130 -15.13 15.35 -10.58
C ASP A 130 -13.86 15.80 -9.83
N PHE A 131 -13.39 14.97 -8.91
CA PHE A 131 -12.13 15.23 -8.19
C PHE A 131 -10.92 15.22 -9.12
N LEU A 132 -10.81 14.21 -9.99
CA LEU A 132 -9.71 14.08 -10.94
C LEU A 132 -9.74 15.19 -12.00
N THR A 133 -10.92 15.58 -12.44
CA THR A 133 -11.11 16.70 -13.37
C THR A 133 -10.68 18.02 -12.73
N GLU A 134 -11.03 18.25 -11.47
CA GLU A 134 -10.57 19.44 -10.75
C GLU A 134 -9.05 19.47 -10.59
N LEU A 135 -8.43 18.34 -10.27
CA LEU A 135 -6.97 18.24 -10.20
C LEU A 135 -6.30 18.61 -11.52
N ALA A 136 -6.87 18.15 -12.64
CA ALA A 136 -6.32 18.44 -13.97
C ALA A 136 -6.58 19.89 -14.41
N VAL A 137 -7.84 20.37 -14.29
CA VAL A 137 -8.28 21.64 -14.89
C VAL A 137 -7.96 22.83 -13.97
N LYS A 138 -8.26 22.71 -12.65
CA LYS A 138 -8.06 23.83 -11.72
C LYS A 138 -6.67 23.84 -11.10
N LYS A 139 -6.14 22.65 -10.72
CA LYS A 139 -4.83 22.56 -10.06
C LYS A 139 -3.68 22.28 -11.01
N HIS A 140 -3.95 22.10 -12.30
CA HIS A 140 -2.97 21.88 -13.37
C HIS A 140 -1.94 20.79 -13.03
N VAL A 141 -2.36 19.71 -12.34
CA VAL A 141 -1.44 18.62 -11.98
C VAL A 141 -1.03 17.82 -13.22
N SER A 142 0.16 17.20 -13.15
CA SER A 142 0.62 16.34 -14.24
C SER A 142 -0.29 15.10 -14.40
N PRO A 143 -0.37 14.51 -15.62
CA PRO A 143 -1.08 13.25 -15.86
C PRO A 143 -0.61 12.12 -14.91
N SER A 144 0.67 12.11 -14.57
CA SER A 144 1.24 11.13 -13.65
C SER A 144 0.69 11.31 -12.23
N THR A 145 0.57 12.56 -11.78
CA THR A 145 0.01 12.91 -10.47
C THR A 145 -1.49 12.58 -10.39
N GLN A 146 -2.24 12.88 -11.46
CA GLN A 146 -3.67 12.53 -11.56
C GLN A 146 -3.88 11.02 -11.51
N ASN A 147 -3.09 10.23 -12.25
CA ASN A 147 -3.16 8.77 -12.21
C ASN A 147 -2.72 8.19 -10.86
N GLN A 148 -1.82 8.86 -10.13
CA GLN A 148 -1.46 8.47 -8.77
C GLN A 148 -2.62 8.69 -7.79
N ALA A 149 -3.32 9.83 -7.89
CA ALA A 149 -4.52 10.09 -7.11
C ALA A 149 -5.61 9.04 -7.42
N LEU A 150 -5.86 8.76 -8.71
CA LEU A 150 -6.78 7.71 -9.13
C LEU A 150 -6.44 6.35 -8.50
N ALA A 151 -5.17 5.90 -8.60
CA ALA A 151 -4.75 4.62 -8.04
C ALA A 151 -5.00 4.54 -6.52
N SER A 152 -4.82 5.67 -5.80
CA SER A 152 -5.09 5.76 -4.36
C SER A 152 -6.57 5.63 -4.05
N LEU A 153 -7.44 6.28 -4.83
CA LEU A 153 -8.90 6.22 -4.68
C LEU A 153 -9.43 4.83 -5.03
N LEU A 154 -8.99 4.23 -6.14
CA LEU A 154 -9.38 2.87 -6.51
C LEU A 154 -8.99 1.84 -5.45
N PHE A 155 -7.81 2.01 -4.84
CA PHE A 155 -7.39 1.17 -3.71
C PHE A 155 -8.35 1.33 -2.53
N TYR A 156 -8.69 2.57 -2.17
CA TYR A 156 -9.59 2.87 -1.06
C TYR A 156 -10.98 2.26 -1.27
N PHE A 157 -11.60 2.49 -2.43
CA PHE A 157 -12.93 1.94 -2.73
C PHE A 157 -12.91 0.41 -2.74
N ARG A 158 -11.89 -0.19 -3.35
CA ARG A 158 -11.77 -1.64 -3.43
C ARG A 158 -11.58 -2.34 -2.10
N PHE A 159 -10.72 -1.81 -1.23
CA PHE A 159 -10.26 -2.54 -0.05
C PHE A 159 -10.81 -2.00 1.27
N VAL A 160 -11.33 -0.78 1.31
CA VAL A 160 -11.90 -0.19 2.51
C VAL A 160 -13.41 -0.13 2.42
N LYS A 161 -13.94 0.30 1.26
CA LYS A 161 -15.38 0.36 1.00
C LYS A 161 -15.95 -0.97 0.51
N ASN A 162 -15.12 -1.93 0.09
CA ASN A 162 -15.52 -3.20 -0.54
C ASN A 162 -16.38 -3.03 -1.80
N GLU A 163 -16.23 -1.89 -2.47
CA GLU A 163 -16.93 -1.62 -3.72
C GLU A 163 -16.20 -2.23 -4.92
N ASN A 164 -16.96 -2.77 -5.87
CA ASN A 164 -16.36 -3.45 -7.02
C ASN A 164 -15.72 -2.45 -7.99
N PRO A 165 -14.41 -2.55 -8.30
CA PRO A 165 -13.73 -1.66 -9.25
C PRO A 165 -14.31 -1.71 -10.68
N VAL A 166 -15.10 -2.73 -11.04
CA VAL A 166 -15.73 -2.83 -12.37
C VAL A 166 -16.72 -1.70 -12.59
N GLU A 167 -17.42 -1.26 -11.55
CA GLU A 167 -18.32 -0.10 -11.62
C GLU A 167 -17.53 1.22 -11.77
N LEU A 168 -16.25 1.21 -11.40
CA LEU A 168 -15.32 2.33 -11.56
C LEU A 168 -14.52 2.27 -12.87
N ALA A 169 -14.78 1.30 -13.75
CA ALA A 169 -14.01 1.07 -15.00
C ALA A 169 -14.10 2.23 -16.01
N SER A 170 -15.14 3.07 -15.92
CA SER A 170 -15.31 4.26 -16.75
C SER A 170 -14.68 5.54 -16.16
N VAL A 171 -13.85 5.40 -15.13
CA VAL A 171 -13.11 6.54 -14.58
C VAL A 171 -12.07 7.07 -15.58
N ILE A 172 -12.02 8.40 -15.72
CA ILE A 172 -11.14 9.07 -16.67
C ILE A 172 -9.68 8.89 -16.30
N HIS A 173 -8.95 8.18 -17.17
CA HIS A 173 -7.49 8.07 -17.05
C HIS A 173 -6.80 9.20 -17.82
N ALA A 174 -5.87 9.90 -17.17
CA ALA A 174 -5.07 10.91 -17.84
C ALA A 174 -4.12 10.27 -18.86
N LYS A 175 -4.20 10.72 -20.13
CA LYS A 175 -3.29 10.26 -21.18
C LYS A 175 -1.88 10.79 -20.91
N LYS A 176 -0.94 9.88 -20.70
CA LYS A 176 0.47 10.22 -20.51
C LYS A 176 1.12 10.48 -21.85
N LYS A 177 1.68 11.67 -22.03
CA LYS A 177 2.53 11.96 -23.21
C LYS A 177 3.89 11.27 -23.00
N GLU A 178 4.28 10.44 -23.94
CA GLU A 178 5.65 9.92 -24.00
C GLU A 178 6.60 11.06 -24.34
N ARG A 179 7.65 11.20 -23.54
CA ARG A 179 8.73 12.15 -23.81
C ARG A 179 10.02 11.35 -23.91
N ILE A 180 10.78 11.62 -24.94
CA ILE A 180 12.13 11.08 -25.09
C ILE A 180 12.97 11.69 -23.95
N PRO A 181 13.60 10.85 -23.09
CA PRO A 181 14.46 11.36 -22.04
C PRO A 181 15.64 12.15 -22.65
N VAL A 182 15.97 13.29 -22.05
CA VAL A 182 17.20 14.00 -22.34
C VAL A 182 18.34 13.25 -21.64
N VAL A 183 19.32 12.82 -22.40
CA VAL A 183 20.48 12.07 -21.91
C VAL A 183 21.72 12.94 -22.10
N PHE A 184 22.52 13.09 -21.04
CA PHE A 184 23.81 13.78 -21.13
C PHE A 184 24.80 13.02 -22.01
N SER A 185 25.54 13.75 -22.80
CA SER A 185 26.74 13.21 -23.46
C SER A 185 27.82 12.87 -22.43
N ARG A 186 28.78 12.05 -22.81
CA ARG A 186 29.91 11.70 -21.93
C ARG A 186 30.68 12.92 -21.43
N GLN A 187 30.87 13.94 -22.25
CA GLN A 187 31.56 15.17 -21.88
C GLN A 187 30.79 15.98 -20.85
N GLU A 188 29.49 16.10 -21.02
CA GLU A 188 28.63 16.77 -20.05
C GLU A 188 28.61 16.05 -18.70
N VAL A 189 28.50 14.70 -18.68
CA VAL A 189 28.58 13.92 -17.45
C VAL A 189 29.90 14.15 -16.73
N VAL A 190 31.04 14.10 -17.44
CA VAL A 190 32.37 14.35 -16.86
C VAL A 190 32.46 15.76 -16.30
N SER A 191 31.93 16.75 -17.01
CA SER A 191 31.90 18.15 -16.55
C SER A 191 31.07 18.28 -15.26
N VAL A 192 29.88 17.69 -15.21
CA VAL A 192 29.01 17.71 -13.97
C VAL A 192 29.73 17.05 -12.79
N ILE A 193 30.28 15.84 -12.99
CA ILE A 193 30.96 15.09 -11.92
C ILE A 193 32.20 15.85 -11.42
N ASN A 194 32.93 16.53 -12.30
CA ASN A 194 34.12 17.28 -11.91
C ASN A 194 33.81 18.53 -11.08
N ASN A 195 32.59 19.05 -11.15
CA ASN A 195 32.13 20.15 -10.30
C ASN A 195 31.64 19.67 -8.92
N LEU A 196 31.59 18.36 -8.69
CA LEU A 196 31.25 17.79 -7.37
C LEU A 196 32.53 17.53 -6.56
N ILE A 197 32.40 17.57 -5.24
CA ILE A 197 33.51 17.34 -4.30
C ILE A 197 33.14 16.27 -3.26
N GLY A 198 34.16 15.60 -2.67
CA GLY A 198 34.03 14.65 -1.57
C GLY A 198 33.09 13.49 -1.87
N SER A 199 32.30 13.10 -0.89
CA SER A 199 31.37 11.96 -0.96
C SER A 199 30.31 12.11 -2.07
N LYS A 200 29.88 13.34 -2.37
CA LYS A 200 28.92 13.62 -3.47
C LYS A 200 29.52 13.26 -4.85
N LYS A 201 30.80 13.55 -5.06
CA LYS A 201 31.51 13.17 -6.30
C LYS A 201 31.59 11.65 -6.41
N LEU A 202 32.01 10.97 -5.36
CA LEU A 202 32.10 9.51 -5.35
C LEU A 202 30.73 8.85 -5.59
N ALA A 203 29.66 9.36 -4.97
CA ALA A 203 28.31 8.86 -5.21
C ALA A 203 27.88 9.01 -6.68
N ALA A 204 28.13 10.17 -7.30
CA ALA A 204 27.85 10.39 -8.72
C ALA A 204 28.69 9.50 -9.65
N GLU A 205 29.98 9.30 -9.32
CA GLU A 205 30.86 8.39 -10.06
C GLU A 205 30.37 6.93 -9.99
N LEU A 206 29.88 6.49 -8.79
CA LEU A 206 29.27 5.17 -8.61
C LEU A 206 27.98 5.04 -9.42
N MET A 207 27.07 6.03 -9.35
CA MET A 207 25.84 6.02 -10.16
C MET A 207 26.15 5.86 -11.66
N TYR A 208 27.12 6.63 -12.16
CA TYR A 208 27.48 6.59 -13.57
C TYR A 208 28.16 5.28 -13.96
N GLY A 209 29.07 4.77 -13.13
CA GLY A 209 29.84 3.57 -13.42
C GLY A 209 29.07 2.25 -13.27
N THR A 210 28.01 2.24 -12.46
CA THR A 210 27.26 1.01 -12.12
C THR A 210 25.80 1.03 -12.59
N GLY A 211 25.27 2.18 -12.98
CA GLY A 211 23.84 2.35 -13.29
C GLY A 211 22.92 2.27 -12.08
N MET A 212 23.44 2.35 -10.86
CA MET A 212 22.64 2.41 -9.63
C MET A 212 21.82 3.71 -9.55
N ARG A 213 20.64 3.64 -8.96
CA ARG A 213 19.82 4.83 -8.66
C ARG A 213 20.39 5.57 -7.47
N LEU A 214 20.10 6.87 -7.37
CA LEU A 214 20.59 7.72 -6.27
C LEU A 214 20.29 7.08 -4.89
N ASN A 215 19.06 6.67 -4.65
CA ASN A 215 18.68 6.08 -3.37
C ASN A 215 19.37 4.72 -3.12
N GLU A 216 19.70 3.96 -4.16
CA GLU A 216 20.45 2.70 -4.03
C GLU A 216 21.89 2.98 -3.61
N VAL A 217 22.52 4.01 -4.17
CA VAL A 217 23.88 4.42 -3.77
C VAL A 217 23.89 4.96 -2.34
N LEU A 218 22.94 5.82 -1.98
CA LEU A 218 22.85 6.39 -0.64
C LEU A 218 22.50 5.36 0.44
N ALA A 219 21.87 4.26 0.04
CA ALA A 219 21.53 3.14 0.93
C ALA A 219 22.61 2.06 1.01
N LEU A 220 23.77 2.25 0.34
CA LEU A 220 24.88 1.29 0.47
C LEU A 220 25.44 1.27 1.87
N ARG A 221 25.66 0.05 2.35
CA ARG A 221 26.40 -0.22 3.59
C ARG A 221 27.82 -0.65 3.25
N ILE A 222 28.70 -0.56 4.22
CA ILE A 222 30.11 -1.01 4.05
C ILE A 222 30.16 -2.48 3.64
N LEU A 223 29.31 -3.33 4.25
CA LEU A 223 29.24 -4.76 3.94
C LEU A 223 28.73 -5.09 2.53
N ASP A 224 28.12 -4.12 1.85
CA ASP A 224 27.60 -4.32 0.49
C ASP A 224 28.67 -4.18 -0.59
N VAL A 225 29.87 -3.69 -0.23
CA VAL A 225 31.01 -3.56 -1.13
C VAL A 225 31.96 -4.75 -0.93
N ASN A 226 31.98 -5.63 -1.92
CA ASN A 226 32.85 -6.80 -1.91
C ASN A 226 34.05 -6.57 -2.85
N PHE A 227 35.23 -6.30 -2.27
CA PHE A 227 36.46 -6.05 -3.03
C PHE A 227 37.06 -7.34 -3.62
N ASP A 228 36.87 -8.48 -2.97
CA ASP A 228 37.43 -9.76 -3.43
C ASP A 228 36.69 -10.29 -4.66
N MET A 229 35.36 -10.13 -4.67
CA MET A 229 34.51 -10.52 -5.80
C MET A 229 34.36 -9.40 -6.85
N ASN A 230 34.89 -8.20 -6.59
CA ASN A 230 34.74 -7.02 -7.45
C ASN A 230 33.28 -6.65 -7.74
N GLU A 231 32.44 -6.70 -6.71
CA GLU A 231 31.00 -6.46 -6.85
C GLU A 231 30.44 -5.57 -5.74
N ILE A 232 29.30 -4.97 -6.02
CA ILE A 232 28.47 -4.26 -5.04
C ILE A 232 27.11 -4.94 -5.01
N ILE A 233 26.61 -5.23 -3.81
CA ILE A 233 25.30 -5.79 -3.59
C ILE A 233 24.30 -4.64 -3.42
N VAL A 234 23.38 -4.48 -4.37
CA VAL A 234 22.29 -3.50 -4.27
C VAL A 234 21.09 -4.18 -3.66
N ARG A 235 20.76 -3.77 -2.42
CA ARG A 235 19.63 -4.32 -1.69
C ARG A 235 18.38 -3.50 -1.92
N HIS A 236 17.21 -4.16 -1.85
CA HIS A 236 15.89 -3.52 -2.00
C HIS A 236 15.78 -2.61 -3.22
N GLY A 237 16.28 -3.08 -4.37
CA GLY A 237 16.17 -2.39 -5.65
C GLY A 237 14.72 -2.23 -6.11
N LYS A 238 14.49 -1.74 -7.33
CA LYS A 238 13.14 -1.58 -7.89
C LYS A 238 12.37 -2.92 -7.86
N GLY A 239 11.24 -2.93 -7.17
CA GLY A 239 10.43 -4.14 -6.97
C GLY A 239 10.95 -5.04 -5.85
N ASP A 240 11.70 -4.48 -4.90
CA ASP A 240 12.26 -5.18 -3.72
C ASP A 240 13.16 -6.37 -4.09
N LYS A 241 13.92 -6.23 -5.19
CA LYS A 241 14.85 -7.27 -5.67
C LYS A 241 16.28 -6.85 -5.44
N ASP A 242 17.04 -7.75 -4.81
CA ASP A 242 18.48 -7.60 -4.69
C ASP A 242 19.15 -7.92 -6.04
N ARG A 243 20.27 -7.25 -6.31
CA ARG A 243 21.10 -7.52 -7.48
C ARG A 243 22.56 -7.21 -7.22
N HIS A 244 23.43 -7.87 -7.94
CA HIS A 244 24.85 -7.59 -7.97
C HIS A 244 25.18 -6.65 -9.14
N VAL A 245 26.05 -5.69 -8.91
CA VAL A 245 26.63 -4.83 -9.95
C VAL A 245 28.14 -4.86 -9.83
N MET A 246 28.82 -4.71 -10.96
CA MET A 246 30.29 -4.72 -11.00
C MET A 246 30.85 -3.49 -10.26
N LEU A 247 31.84 -3.70 -9.42
CA LEU A 247 32.61 -2.64 -8.76
C LEU A 247 33.61 -2.02 -9.74
N PRO A 248 33.46 -0.71 -10.12
CA PRO A 248 34.39 -0.08 -11.03
C PRO A 248 35.79 0.03 -10.41
N GLN A 249 36.79 -0.64 -11.00
CA GLN A 249 38.16 -0.71 -10.49
C GLN A 249 38.81 0.66 -10.22
N LYS A 250 38.50 1.65 -11.07
CA LYS A 250 38.98 3.03 -10.89
C LYS A 250 38.45 3.72 -9.62
N LEU A 251 37.34 3.23 -9.06
CA LEU A 251 36.74 3.79 -7.86
C LEU A 251 37.19 3.09 -6.56
N VAL A 252 37.84 1.93 -6.68
CA VAL A 252 38.29 1.16 -5.50
C VAL A 252 39.12 1.98 -4.52
N PRO A 253 40.15 2.77 -4.94
CA PRO A 253 40.91 3.58 -3.99
C PRO A 253 40.04 4.63 -3.29
N LYS A 254 39.16 5.32 -4.02
CA LYS A 254 38.26 6.35 -3.46
C LYS A 254 37.24 5.74 -2.49
N ILE A 255 36.72 4.55 -2.79
CA ILE A 255 35.79 3.85 -1.89
C ILE A 255 36.49 3.43 -0.61
N LYS A 256 37.73 2.93 -0.69
CA LYS A 256 38.53 2.61 0.50
C LYS A 256 38.79 3.86 1.36
N GLU A 257 39.13 4.98 0.75
CA GLU A 257 39.29 6.27 1.44
C GLU A 257 37.98 6.71 2.12
N GLN A 258 36.85 6.59 1.42
CA GLN A 258 35.53 6.89 2.00
C GLN A 258 35.20 5.98 3.19
N ILE A 259 35.51 4.68 3.11
CA ILE A 259 35.34 3.72 4.20
C ILE A 259 36.17 4.14 5.41
N GLU A 260 37.40 4.56 5.24
CA GLU A 260 38.24 5.03 6.35
C GLU A 260 37.72 6.35 6.94
N ALA A 261 37.18 7.25 6.15
CA ALA A 261 36.51 8.44 6.64
C ALA A 261 35.29 8.09 7.50
N VAL A 262 34.46 7.14 7.04
CA VAL A 262 33.31 6.63 7.80
C VAL A 262 33.76 5.93 9.10
N ARG A 263 34.88 5.21 9.07
CA ARG A 263 35.42 4.56 10.28
C ARG A 263 35.74 5.57 11.38
N LYS A 264 36.34 6.69 11.01
CA LYS A 264 36.67 7.76 11.95
C LYS A 264 35.40 8.39 12.55
N ILE A 265 34.39 8.64 11.71
CA ILE A 265 33.07 9.16 12.18
C ILE A 265 32.44 8.15 13.15
N HIS A 266 32.37 6.88 12.75
CA HIS A 266 31.74 5.85 13.56
C HIS A 266 32.44 5.63 14.91
N GLN A 267 33.77 5.71 14.95
CA GLN A 267 34.51 5.59 16.18
C GLN A 267 34.19 6.73 17.15
N LYS A 268 34.13 7.97 16.64
CA LYS A 268 33.72 9.12 17.43
C LYS A 268 32.30 8.99 17.93
N ASP A 269 31.37 8.56 17.07
CA ASP A 269 29.97 8.34 17.44
C ASP A 269 29.85 7.29 18.57
N LEU A 270 30.68 6.23 18.55
CA LEU A 270 30.72 5.23 19.62
C LEU A 270 31.23 5.80 20.94
N GLU A 271 32.25 6.65 20.89
CA GLU A 271 32.80 7.36 22.08
C GLU A 271 31.74 8.29 22.69
N ASP A 272 30.96 8.97 21.83
CA ASP A 272 29.86 9.86 22.23
C ASP A 272 28.57 9.10 22.65
N GLY A 273 28.58 7.76 22.63
CA GLY A 273 27.44 6.89 23.00
C GLY A 273 26.44 6.60 21.89
N TRP A 274 26.68 7.07 20.70
CA TRP A 274 25.86 6.88 19.49
C TRP A 274 26.33 5.68 18.64
N GLY A 275 26.34 5.79 17.34
CA GLY A 275 26.88 4.80 16.39
C GLY A 275 25.92 3.66 16.04
N LYS A 276 24.66 3.72 16.46
CA LYS A 276 23.62 2.77 16.01
C LYS A 276 23.04 3.20 14.69
N VAL A 277 22.92 2.25 13.75
CA VAL A 277 22.20 2.45 12.47
C VAL A 277 20.90 1.63 12.44
N ALA A 278 19.93 2.11 11.66
CA ALA A 278 18.71 1.34 11.40
C ALA A 278 19.06 0.02 10.73
N MET A 279 18.55 -1.07 11.27
CA MET A 279 18.76 -2.41 10.73
C MET A 279 17.62 -2.83 9.82
N PRO A 280 17.87 -3.61 8.76
CA PRO A 280 16.81 -4.13 7.91
C PRO A 280 15.92 -5.11 8.65
N ASN A 281 14.60 -5.04 8.40
CA ASN A 281 13.58 -5.89 8.99
C ASN A 281 13.64 -5.88 10.55
N GLN A 282 13.78 -7.05 11.18
CA GLN A 282 13.89 -7.22 12.64
C GLN A 282 15.27 -7.74 13.06
N LEU A 283 16.30 -7.47 12.27
CA LEU A 283 17.67 -7.89 12.59
C LEU A 283 18.20 -7.26 13.89
N ASP A 284 17.73 -6.08 14.24
CA ASP A 284 18.02 -5.42 15.51
C ASP A 284 17.54 -6.23 16.74
N LYS A 285 16.41 -6.92 16.61
CA LYS A 285 15.90 -7.80 17.65
C LYS A 285 16.68 -9.11 17.73
N LYS A 286 17.04 -9.69 16.55
CA LYS A 286 17.78 -10.95 16.47
C LYS A 286 19.25 -10.77 16.87
N TYR A 287 19.85 -9.65 16.51
CA TYR A 287 21.25 -9.32 16.75
C TYR A 287 21.36 -7.90 17.35
N PRO A 288 21.11 -7.72 18.66
CA PRO A 288 21.01 -6.39 19.29
C PRO A 288 22.28 -5.53 19.20
N THR A 289 23.44 -6.15 19.06
CA THR A 289 24.74 -5.47 18.94
C THR A 289 25.09 -5.11 17.50
N ALA A 290 24.50 -5.78 16.51
CA ALA A 290 24.84 -5.62 15.10
C ALA A 290 24.68 -4.19 14.58
N ALA A 291 23.70 -3.43 15.12
CA ALA A 291 23.46 -2.04 14.74
C ALA A 291 24.66 -1.11 15.03
N LYS A 292 25.58 -1.51 15.93
CA LYS A 292 26.81 -0.79 16.24
C LYS A 292 28.04 -1.35 15.51
N GLU A 293 27.90 -2.45 14.79
CA GLU A 293 29.05 -3.00 14.06
C GLU A 293 29.36 -2.13 12.83
N PHE A 294 30.67 -1.93 12.59
CA PHE A 294 31.15 -1.08 11.50
C PHE A 294 30.65 -1.52 10.12
N LYS A 295 30.57 -2.82 9.85
CA LYS A 295 30.10 -3.35 8.56
C LYS A 295 28.67 -2.94 8.20
N TRP A 296 27.82 -2.63 9.18
CA TRP A 296 26.45 -2.19 8.98
C TRP A 296 26.30 -0.70 8.76
N GLN A 297 27.36 0.10 8.99
CA GLN A 297 27.33 1.55 8.78
C GLN A 297 27.10 1.88 7.30
N TRP A 298 26.49 3.04 7.06
CA TRP A 298 26.29 3.54 5.71
C TRP A 298 27.62 3.98 5.09
N LEU A 299 27.82 3.67 3.79
CA LEU A 299 28.97 4.16 3.03
C LEU A 299 28.93 5.68 2.86
N PHE A 300 27.74 6.25 2.81
CA PHE A 300 27.51 7.69 2.68
C PHE A 300 26.64 8.17 3.87
N PRO A 301 27.19 8.25 5.10
CA PRO A 301 26.47 8.78 6.22
C PRO A 301 26.12 10.26 5.95
N GLN A 302 24.91 10.66 6.30
CA GLN A 302 24.55 12.08 6.34
C GLN A 302 25.09 12.64 7.68
N ALA A 303 25.83 13.74 7.58
CA ALA A 303 26.30 14.49 8.73
C ALA A 303 25.16 15.32 9.34
#